data_94a437d18a66072ab6e88b5856d8870e
#
_entry.id   94a437d18a66072ab6e88b5856d8870e
#
_cell.length_a   1.000
_cell.length_b   1.000
_cell.length_c   1.000
_cell.angle_alpha   90.00
_cell.angle_beta   90.00
_cell.angle_gamma   90.00
#
_symmetry.space_group_name_H-M   'P 1'
#
loop_
_entity.id
_entity.type
_entity.pdbx_description
1 polymer ?
#
loop_
_entity_poly.entity_id
_entity_poly.type
_entity_poly.pdbx_seq_one_letter_code
_entity_poly.pdbx_strand_id
1 'polypeptide(L)'
;MFKKRNPNRGPRLLGELGDLSYAKLSASEFKYSKGTELFGEAEPAAYIYQVIEGAVRTHKLFSDGRRQIGAFHLHSDIFGLENGNFHRFTAEAIVDSRVRLVKRESLERVAKTDPAMIRSLLSMTTSNLQHVENHMLLLGRKNSRERVAAFLLEMNGRLPSPDLMALP
;
A
#
# COMPACT_ATOMS: atom_id res chain seq x y z
N MET A 1 -27.07 0.17 -10.67
CA MET A 1 -26.79 -1.28 -10.63
C MET A 1 -25.62 -1.51 -9.69
N PHE A 2 -25.88 -1.85 -8.42
CA PHE A 2 -24.84 -1.98 -7.39
C PHE A 2 -24.09 -3.29 -7.60
N LYS A 3 -22.77 -3.23 -7.86
CA LYS A 3 -21.89 -4.41 -7.89
C LYS A 3 -21.87 -5.03 -6.48
N LYS A 4 -22.40 -6.25 -6.34
CA LYS A 4 -22.35 -7.02 -5.08
C LYS A 4 -20.90 -7.16 -4.61
N ARG A 5 -20.60 -6.65 -3.42
CA ARG A 5 -19.33 -6.89 -2.71
C ARG A 5 -19.15 -8.39 -2.52
N ASN A 6 -18.01 -8.91 -2.94
CA ASN A 6 -17.61 -10.28 -2.63
C ASN A 6 -17.19 -10.34 -1.14
N PRO A 7 -17.92 -11.10 -0.27
CA PRO A 7 -17.67 -11.14 1.17
C PRO A 7 -16.36 -11.85 1.57
N ASN A 8 -15.68 -12.50 0.62
CA ASN A 8 -14.46 -13.30 0.89
C ASN A 8 -13.15 -12.56 0.58
N ARG A 9 -13.16 -11.26 0.37
CA ARG A 9 -11.91 -10.50 0.33
C ARG A 9 -11.47 -10.24 1.77
N GLY A 10 -10.37 -10.83 2.17
CA GLY A 10 -9.68 -10.52 3.42
C GLY A 10 -9.43 -9.01 3.56
N PRO A 11 -9.13 -8.52 4.78
CA PRO A 11 -8.97 -7.10 5.03
C PRO A 11 -7.93 -6.53 4.05
N ARG A 12 -8.35 -5.57 3.22
CA ARG A 12 -7.43 -4.82 2.38
C ARG A 12 -6.53 -4.02 3.31
N LEU A 13 -5.24 -4.28 3.24
CA LEU A 13 -4.24 -3.79 4.19
C LEU A 13 -4.08 -2.27 4.25
N LEU A 14 -4.54 -1.58 3.24
CA LEU A 14 -4.40 -0.14 3.13
C LEU A 14 -5.71 0.37 2.54
N GLY A 15 -6.57 0.93 3.40
CA GLY A 15 -7.93 1.32 3.11
C GLY A 15 -8.15 1.92 1.73
N GLU A 16 -9.32 1.64 1.17
CA GLU A 16 -9.79 2.39 0.01
C GLU A 16 -9.95 3.86 0.44
N LEU A 17 -9.15 4.74 -0.17
CA LEU A 17 -9.60 6.10 -0.41
C LEU A 17 -10.70 6.06 -1.50
N GLY A 18 -11.52 4.99 -1.44
CA GLY A 18 -12.29 4.43 -2.53
C GLY A 18 -13.42 5.27 -3.05
N ASP A 19 -13.83 6.34 -2.47
CA ASP A 19 -14.84 7.27 -2.98
C ASP A 19 -14.59 8.71 -2.54
N LEU A 20 -13.41 8.95 -1.95
CA LEU A 20 -12.99 10.30 -1.73
C LEU A 20 -12.80 10.92 -3.10
N SER A 21 -13.63 11.87 -3.42
CA SER A 21 -13.63 12.52 -4.71
C SER A 21 -12.20 13.04 -4.99
N TYR A 22 -11.39 12.21 -5.69
CA TYR A 22 -10.08 12.60 -6.22
C TYR A 22 -10.17 13.93 -7.00
N ALA A 23 -11.39 14.33 -7.40
CA ALA A 23 -11.67 15.63 -7.98
C ALA A 23 -11.24 16.81 -7.09
N LYS A 24 -11.16 16.62 -5.76
CA LYS A 24 -10.67 17.65 -4.81
C LYS A 24 -9.18 17.54 -4.53
N LEU A 25 -8.54 16.43 -4.94
CA LEU A 25 -7.12 16.17 -4.69
C LEU A 25 -6.30 16.42 -5.96
N SER A 26 -5.17 17.10 -5.83
CA SER A 26 -4.18 17.18 -6.91
C SER A 26 -3.47 15.84 -7.05
N ALA A 27 -3.90 15.04 -8.00
CA ALA A 27 -3.40 13.69 -8.25
C ALA A 27 -2.89 13.55 -9.69
N SER A 28 -1.81 12.77 -9.88
CA SER A 28 -1.25 12.41 -11.19
C SER A 28 -0.89 10.94 -11.21
N GLU A 29 -1.00 10.29 -12.36
CA GLU A 29 -0.63 8.87 -12.52
C GLU A 29 0.66 8.75 -13.32
N PHE A 30 1.56 7.88 -12.85
CA PHE A 30 2.83 7.59 -13.48
C PHE A 30 3.00 6.09 -13.68
N LYS A 31 3.74 5.74 -14.74
CA LYS A 31 4.17 4.37 -15.01
C LYS A 31 5.61 4.20 -14.54
N TYR A 32 5.87 3.10 -13.86
CA TYR A 32 7.18 2.71 -13.37
C TYR A 32 7.50 1.32 -13.91
N SER A 33 8.61 1.20 -14.61
CA SER A 33 9.10 -0.11 -15.05
C SER A 33 9.60 -0.93 -13.86
N LYS A 34 9.59 -2.24 -14.00
CA LYS A 34 10.15 -3.16 -12.99
C LYS A 34 11.56 -2.73 -12.58
N GLY A 35 11.82 -2.67 -11.28
CA GLY A 35 13.10 -2.27 -10.68
C GLY A 35 13.30 -0.76 -10.57
N THR A 36 12.33 0.06 -11.01
CA THR A 36 12.41 1.51 -10.86
C THR A 36 12.03 1.92 -9.43
N GLU A 37 12.85 2.80 -8.86
CA GLU A 37 12.58 3.42 -7.57
C GLU A 37 11.55 4.55 -7.72
N LEU A 38 10.55 4.57 -6.83
CA LEU A 38 9.52 5.60 -6.78
C LEU A 38 9.96 6.76 -5.90
N PHE A 39 10.63 6.43 -4.81
CA PHE A 39 11.31 7.34 -3.88
C PHE A 39 12.34 6.58 -3.05
N GLY A 40 13.39 7.29 -2.63
CA GLY A 40 14.45 6.77 -1.77
C GLY A 40 14.22 7.05 -0.28
N GLU A 41 14.88 6.26 0.58
CA GLU A 41 14.95 6.56 2.01
C GLU A 41 15.61 7.95 2.22
N ALA A 42 15.08 8.73 3.16
CA ALA A 42 15.46 10.10 3.46
C ALA A 42 15.15 11.15 2.38
N GLU A 43 14.45 10.80 1.31
CA GLU A 43 13.90 11.80 0.38
C GLU A 43 12.66 12.50 0.98
N PRO A 44 12.36 13.75 0.53
CA PRO A 44 11.19 14.48 1.01
C PRO A 44 9.87 13.74 0.74
N ALA A 45 9.07 13.50 1.78
CA ALA A 45 7.78 12.82 1.71
C ALA A 45 6.67 13.79 1.25
N ALA A 46 6.79 14.31 0.01
CA ALA A 46 5.87 15.29 -0.56
C ALA A 46 4.59 14.67 -1.13
N TYR A 47 4.58 13.36 -1.36
CA TYR A 47 3.48 12.63 -2.00
C TYR A 47 3.04 11.43 -1.17
N ILE A 48 1.79 11.04 -1.40
CA ILE A 48 1.18 9.79 -1.01
C ILE A 48 0.91 9.01 -2.28
N TYR A 49 1.11 7.71 -2.24
CA TYR A 49 1.11 6.83 -3.40
C TYR A 49 -0.02 5.82 -3.31
N GLN A 50 -0.69 5.54 -4.42
CA GLN A 50 -1.68 4.47 -4.55
C GLN A 50 -1.31 3.59 -5.74
N VAL A 51 -1.21 2.28 -5.53
CA VAL A 51 -1.01 1.33 -6.62
C VAL A 51 -2.32 1.19 -7.41
N ILE A 52 -2.31 1.60 -8.66
CA ILE A 52 -3.44 1.42 -9.59
C ILE A 52 -3.32 0.07 -10.31
N GLU A 53 -2.09 -0.34 -10.63
CA GLU A 53 -1.78 -1.57 -11.34
C GLU A 53 -0.37 -2.01 -11.02
N GLY A 54 -0.11 -3.32 -10.99
CA GLY A 54 1.20 -3.86 -10.67
C GLY A 54 1.44 -4.06 -9.16
N ALA A 55 2.68 -3.95 -8.73
CA ALA A 55 3.09 -4.15 -7.34
C ALA A 55 4.37 -3.38 -7.00
N VAL A 56 4.40 -2.81 -5.80
CA VAL A 56 5.51 -2.04 -5.24
C VAL A 56 5.96 -2.69 -3.93
N ARG A 57 7.25 -2.67 -3.62
CA ARG A 57 7.76 -3.02 -2.30
C ARG A 57 8.38 -1.82 -1.63
N THR A 58 8.25 -1.72 -0.31
CA THR A 58 9.07 -0.83 0.51
C THR A 58 10.14 -1.64 1.23
N HIS A 59 11.35 -1.10 1.31
CA HIS A 59 12.48 -1.77 1.93
C HIS A 59 13.46 -0.78 2.55
N LYS A 60 14.27 -1.29 3.49
CA LYS A 60 15.48 -0.62 3.98
C LYS A 60 16.71 -1.36 3.49
N LEU A 61 17.73 -0.60 3.13
CA LEU A 61 19.08 -1.12 2.90
C LEU A 61 19.93 -0.85 4.14
N PHE A 62 20.50 -1.91 4.72
CA PHE A 62 21.41 -1.77 5.84
C PHE A 62 22.84 -1.52 5.37
N SER A 63 23.68 -0.98 6.26
CA SER A 63 25.09 -0.67 5.99
C SER A 63 25.92 -1.90 5.59
N ASP A 64 25.49 -3.10 5.96
CA ASP A 64 26.10 -4.38 5.55
C ASP A 64 25.63 -4.90 4.19
N GLY A 65 24.83 -4.13 3.45
CA GLY A 65 24.28 -4.47 2.14
C GLY A 65 23.03 -5.35 2.17
N ARG A 66 22.57 -5.80 3.35
CA ARG A 66 21.31 -6.57 3.47
C ARG A 66 20.13 -5.66 3.24
N ARG A 67 19.11 -6.20 2.53
CA ARG A 67 17.84 -5.53 2.29
C ARG A 67 16.76 -6.16 3.18
N GLN A 68 16.07 -5.36 3.95
CA GLN A 68 14.88 -5.79 4.69
C GLN A 68 13.62 -5.24 4.01
N ILE A 69 12.74 -6.14 3.61
CA ILE A 69 11.43 -5.77 3.07
C ILE A 69 10.54 -5.33 4.24
N GLY A 70 9.97 -4.14 4.10
CA GLY A 70 9.00 -3.60 5.05
C GLY A 70 7.58 -4.03 4.71
N ALA A 71 7.18 -3.86 3.45
CA ALA A 71 5.85 -4.23 2.98
C ALA A 71 5.81 -4.47 1.46
N PHE A 72 4.77 -5.19 1.02
CA PHE A 72 4.35 -5.27 -0.38
C PHE A 72 3.03 -4.52 -0.55
N HIS A 73 2.99 -3.63 -1.53
CA HIS A 73 1.83 -2.82 -1.90
C HIS A 73 1.28 -3.32 -3.22
N LEU A 74 0.03 -3.76 -3.21
CA LEU A 74 -0.70 -4.33 -4.33
C LEU A 74 -1.79 -3.37 -4.80
N HIS A 75 -2.56 -3.77 -5.81
CA HIS A 75 -3.67 -2.97 -6.34
C HIS A 75 -4.56 -2.37 -5.25
N SER A 76 -4.82 -1.08 -5.33
CA SER A 76 -5.56 -0.22 -4.39
C SER A 76 -4.83 0.13 -3.09
N ASP A 77 -3.67 -0.45 -2.78
CA ASP A 77 -2.92 -0.10 -1.58
C ASP A 77 -2.38 1.33 -1.66
N ILE A 78 -2.40 1.99 -0.50
CA ILE A 78 -1.87 3.33 -0.31
C ILE A 78 -0.65 3.26 0.60
N PHE A 79 0.41 3.98 0.26
CA PHE A 79 1.66 4.01 1.02
C PHE A 79 2.31 5.40 0.94
N GLY A 80 3.42 5.60 1.67
CA GLY A 80 4.08 6.91 1.76
C GLY A 80 3.41 7.86 2.75
N LEU A 81 2.55 7.35 3.65
CA LEU A 81 1.98 8.11 4.76
C LEU A 81 3.01 8.17 5.91
N GLU A 82 3.91 9.12 5.83
CA GLU A 82 4.96 9.28 6.83
C GLU A 82 4.52 10.23 7.95
N ASN A 83 4.93 9.93 9.18
CA ASN A 83 4.83 10.87 10.29
C ASN A 83 6.09 11.76 10.34
N GLY A 84 6.28 12.57 9.31
CA GLY A 84 7.45 13.42 9.16
C GLY A 84 7.61 13.93 7.72
N ASN A 85 8.71 14.61 7.47
CA ASN A 85 8.98 15.27 6.20
C ASN A 85 9.80 14.41 5.23
N PHE A 86 10.26 13.23 5.68
CA PHE A 86 11.16 12.37 4.90
C PHE A 86 10.65 10.92 4.92
N HIS A 87 10.87 10.22 3.81
CA HIS A 87 10.57 8.80 3.70
C HIS A 87 11.49 7.95 4.58
N ARG A 88 10.91 6.98 5.28
CA ARG A 88 11.64 6.05 6.15
C ARG A 88 12.13 4.79 5.44
N PHE A 89 11.64 4.55 4.25
CA PHE A 89 11.93 3.39 3.40
C PHE A 89 12.14 3.84 1.97
N THR A 90 12.84 3.03 1.18
CA THR A 90 12.85 3.13 -0.27
C THR A 90 11.67 2.34 -0.84
N ALA A 91 10.98 2.88 -1.84
CA ALA A 91 9.91 2.21 -2.56
C ALA A 91 10.33 1.88 -4.00
N GLU A 92 10.13 0.62 -4.42
CA GLU A 92 10.58 0.12 -5.72
C GLU A 92 9.46 -0.72 -6.38
N ALA A 93 9.22 -0.51 -7.68
CA ALA A 93 8.31 -1.31 -8.48
C ALA A 93 8.90 -2.72 -8.71
N ILE A 94 8.20 -3.78 -8.29
CA ILE A 94 8.67 -5.17 -8.47
C ILE A 94 8.21 -5.80 -9.79
N VAL A 95 7.22 -5.21 -10.41
CA VAL A 95 6.75 -5.45 -11.78
C VAL A 95 6.43 -4.10 -12.41
N ASP A 96 6.18 -4.05 -13.72
CA ASP A 96 5.68 -2.83 -14.36
C ASP A 96 4.40 -2.39 -13.66
N SER A 97 4.40 -1.15 -13.19
CA SER A 97 3.38 -0.66 -12.27
C SER A 97 2.87 0.72 -12.68
N ARG A 98 1.60 0.96 -12.43
CA ARG A 98 0.98 2.28 -12.54
C ARG A 98 0.58 2.75 -11.15
N VAL A 99 1.10 3.92 -10.77
CA VAL A 99 0.93 4.45 -9.42
C VAL A 99 0.37 5.86 -9.51
N ARG A 100 -0.64 6.14 -8.70
CA ARG A 100 -1.20 7.48 -8.52
C ARG A 100 -0.49 8.16 -7.37
N LEU A 101 -0.01 9.37 -7.64
CA LEU A 101 0.62 10.26 -6.67
C LEU A 101 -0.35 11.37 -6.29
N VAL A 102 -0.55 11.57 -5.00
CA VAL A 102 -1.36 12.65 -4.45
C VAL A 102 -0.44 13.53 -3.62
N LYS A 103 -0.45 14.85 -3.89
CA LYS A 103 0.32 15.79 -3.05
C LYS A 103 -0.19 15.73 -1.61
N ARG A 104 0.72 15.50 -0.67
CA ARG A 104 0.41 15.45 0.76
C ARG A 104 -0.26 16.71 1.26
N GLU A 105 0.25 17.89 0.85
CA GLU A 105 -0.35 19.18 1.17
C GLU A 105 -1.81 19.30 0.68
N SER A 106 -2.13 18.74 -0.49
CA SER A 106 -3.51 18.72 -1.01
C SER A 106 -4.42 17.86 -0.13
N LEU A 107 -3.95 16.68 0.31
CA LEU A 107 -4.68 15.81 1.22
C LEU A 107 -4.93 16.52 2.57
N GLU A 108 -3.91 17.13 3.14
CA GLU A 108 -4.00 17.85 4.41
C GLU A 108 -4.99 19.01 4.33
N ARG A 109 -5.02 19.74 3.22
CA ARG A 109 -5.96 20.84 2.97
C ARG A 109 -7.40 20.34 2.92
N VAL A 110 -7.66 19.26 2.19
CA VAL A 110 -9.00 18.64 2.12
C VAL A 110 -9.43 18.09 3.47
N ALA A 111 -8.51 17.44 4.19
CA ALA A 111 -8.79 16.91 5.53
C ALA A 111 -9.23 18.00 6.54
N LYS A 112 -8.74 19.24 6.40
CA LYS A 112 -9.17 20.36 7.27
C LYS A 112 -10.64 20.75 7.07
N THR A 113 -11.23 20.47 5.92
CA THR A 113 -12.57 20.92 5.56
C THR A 113 -13.56 19.79 5.33
N ASP A 114 -13.10 18.55 5.25
CA ASP A 114 -13.92 17.38 4.97
C ASP A 114 -13.78 16.30 6.07
N PRO A 115 -14.75 16.24 7.01
CA PRO A 115 -14.73 15.23 8.08
C PRO A 115 -14.77 13.78 7.57
N ALA A 116 -15.30 13.52 6.37
CA ALA A 116 -15.30 12.19 5.77
C ALA A 116 -13.88 11.76 5.41
N MET A 117 -13.06 12.70 4.91
CA MET A 117 -11.65 12.48 4.64
C MET A 117 -10.89 12.07 5.90
N ILE A 118 -11.10 12.78 7.01
CA ILE A 118 -10.45 12.46 8.29
C ILE A 118 -10.84 11.06 8.76
N ARG A 119 -12.14 10.70 8.70
CA ARG A 119 -12.59 9.35 9.08
C ARG A 119 -11.96 8.25 8.23
N SER A 120 -11.83 8.48 6.93
CA SER A 120 -11.18 7.51 6.02
C SER A 120 -9.69 7.36 6.31
N LEU A 121 -8.97 8.45 6.56
CA LEU A 121 -7.56 8.42 6.94
C LEU A 121 -7.36 7.70 8.28
N LEU A 122 -8.22 7.97 9.27
CA LEU A 122 -8.17 7.30 10.55
C LEU A 122 -8.44 5.79 10.42
N SER A 123 -9.48 5.40 9.68
CA SER A 123 -9.80 4.00 9.41
C SER A 123 -8.64 3.27 8.73
N MET A 124 -8.03 3.91 7.72
CA MET A 124 -6.88 3.37 7.02
C MET A 124 -5.67 3.20 7.96
N THR A 125 -5.36 4.21 8.76
CA THR A 125 -4.25 4.17 9.72
C THR A 125 -4.45 3.07 10.75
N THR A 126 -5.68 2.91 11.28
CA THR A 126 -6.04 1.86 12.24
C THR A 126 -5.90 0.47 11.61
N SER A 127 -6.34 0.29 10.36
CA SER A 127 -6.19 -0.98 9.64
C SER A 127 -4.71 -1.34 9.42
N ASN A 128 -3.88 -0.34 9.10
CA ASN A 128 -2.44 -0.54 8.95
C ASN A 128 -1.78 -0.94 10.27
N LEU A 129 -2.18 -0.31 11.38
CA LEU A 129 -1.68 -0.65 12.71
C LEU A 129 -2.03 -2.10 13.07
N GLN A 130 -3.29 -2.52 12.88
CA GLN A 130 -3.72 -3.91 13.10
C GLN A 130 -2.91 -4.90 12.26
N HIS A 131 -2.60 -4.55 11.00
CA HIS A 131 -1.77 -5.41 10.16
C HIS A 131 -0.35 -5.55 10.73
N VAL A 132 0.28 -4.45 11.13
CA VAL A 132 1.62 -4.47 11.74
C VAL A 132 1.62 -5.29 13.02
N GLU A 133 0.62 -5.13 13.90
CA GLU A 133 0.46 -5.92 15.13
C GLU A 133 0.35 -7.42 14.84
N ASN A 134 -0.48 -7.80 13.87
CA ASN A 134 -0.62 -9.19 13.44
C ASN A 134 0.71 -9.74 12.91
N HIS A 135 1.42 -8.96 12.11
CA HIS A 135 2.73 -9.34 11.58
C HIS A 135 3.77 -9.55 12.72
N MET A 136 3.79 -8.68 13.72
CA MET A 136 4.64 -8.84 14.90
C MET A 136 4.33 -10.13 15.67
N LEU A 137 3.06 -10.48 15.84
CA LEU A 137 2.66 -11.74 16.48
C LEU A 137 3.12 -12.95 15.68
N LEU A 138 3.11 -12.90 14.35
CA LEU A 138 3.64 -13.95 13.49
C LEU A 138 5.15 -14.14 13.68
N LEU A 139 5.91 -13.06 13.78
CA LEU A 139 7.36 -13.10 13.96
C LEU A 139 7.74 -13.70 15.32
N GLY A 140 6.96 -13.44 16.37
CA GLY A 140 7.22 -13.92 17.72
C GLY A 140 6.80 -15.38 18.01
N ARG A 141 5.86 -15.93 17.25
CA ARG A 141 5.25 -17.25 17.57
C ARG A 141 5.47 -18.34 16.54
N LYS A 142 5.88 -18.00 15.30
CA LYS A 142 5.97 -18.95 14.19
C LYS A 142 7.41 -19.23 13.78
N ASN A 143 7.67 -20.51 13.47
CA ASN A 143 8.92 -20.92 12.83
C ASN A 143 8.98 -20.41 11.37
N SER A 144 10.13 -20.57 10.71
CA SER A 144 10.35 -20.05 9.36
C SER A 144 9.37 -20.58 8.31
N ARG A 145 8.97 -21.86 8.40
CA ARG A 145 8.02 -22.49 7.48
C ARG A 145 6.62 -21.91 7.65
N GLU A 146 6.19 -21.75 8.89
CA GLU A 146 4.88 -21.14 9.22
C GLU A 146 4.81 -19.68 8.80
N ARG A 147 5.93 -18.93 8.89
CA ARG A 147 5.98 -17.54 8.40
C ARG A 147 5.83 -17.47 6.89
N VAL A 148 6.50 -18.35 6.14
CA VAL A 148 6.34 -18.44 4.69
C VAL A 148 4.91 -18.83 4.31
N ALA A 149 4.33 -19.83 4.97
CA ALA A 149 2.95 -20.24 4.72
C ALA A 149 1.95 -19.10 5.00
N ALA A 150 2.12 -18.38 6.11
CA ALA A 150 1.29 -17.24 6.44
C ALA A 150 1.40 -16.10 5.39
N PHE A 151 2.61 -15.81 4.92
CA PHE A 151 2.84 -14.84 3.85
C PHE A 151 2.15 -15.25 2.55
N LEU A 152 2.28 -16.52 2.14
CA LEU A 152 1.63 -17.01 0.92
C LEU A 152 0.10 -16.95 1.01
N LEU A 153 -0.47 -17.31 2.16
CA LEU A 153 -1.91 -17.21 2.39
C LEU A 153 -2.39 -15.75 2.36
N GLU A 154 -1.63 -14.84 2.96
CA GLU A 154 -1.91 -13.40 2.91
C GLU A 154 -1.89 -12.89 1.47
N MET A 155 -0.83 -13.19 0.72
CA MET A 155 -0.72 -12.78 -0.69
C MET A 155 -1.85 -13.35 -1.54
N ASN A 156 -2.19 -14.64 -1.36
CA ASN A 156 -3.31 -15.26 -2.07
C ASN A 156 -4.65 -14.57 -1.77
N GLY A 157 -4.87 -14.14 -0.53
CA GLY A 157 -6.09 -13.40 -0.17
C GLY A 157 -6.14 -11.96 -0.72
N ARG A 158 -4.98 -11.36 -1.01
CA ARG A 158 -4.86 -9.98 -1.52
C ARG A 158 -4.82 -9.89 -3.03
N LEU A 159 -4.32 -10.91 -3.71
CA LEU A 159 -4.30 -10.96 -5.17
C LEU A 159 -5.72 -11.18 -5.72
N PRO A 160 -6.08 -10.55 -6.85
CA PRO A 160 -7.33 -10.89 -7.53
C PRO A 160 -7.26 -12.37 -7.92
N SER A 161 -8.34 -13.10 -7.65
CA SER A 161 -8.44 -14.48 -8.16
C SER A 161 -8.25 -14.45 -9.66
N PRO A 162 -7.36 -15.27 -10.24
CA PRO A 162 -7.33 -15.42 -11.69
C PRO A 162 -8.74 -15.83 -12.13
N ASP A 163 -9.33 -15.09 -13.07
CA ASP A 163 -10.59 -15.47 -13.68
C ASP A 163 -10.37 -16.85 -14.32
N LEU A 164 -10.91 -17.89 -13.69
CA LEU A 164 -10.91 -19.27 -14.19
C LEU A 164 -11.69 -19.42 -15.52
N MET A 165 -12.18 -18.31 -16.08
CA MET A 165 -12.91 -18.26 -17.36
C MET A 165 -12.07 -17.83 -18.56
N ALA A 166 -10.77 -17.67 -18.44
CA ALA A 166 -9.88 -17.30 -19.55
C ALA A 166 -8.89 -18.42 -19.89
N LEU A 167 -9.31 -19.67 -19.80
CA LEU A 167 -8.62 -20.78 -20.46
C LEU A 167 -9.37 -21.11 -21.72
N PRO A 168 -8.70 -21.06 -22.91
CA PRO A 168 -9.28 -21.43 -24.18
C PRO A 168 -9.69 -22.91 -24.22
#